data_50d4ef76169c4c1608e7d519281ac331
#
_entry.id   50d4ef76169c4c1608e7d519281ac331
#
_cell.length_a   1.000
_cell.length_b   1.000
_cell.length_c   1.000
_cell.angle_alpha   90.00
_cell.angle_beta   90.00
_cell.angle_gamma   90.00
#
_symmetry.space_group_name_H-M   'P 1'
#
loop_
_entity.id
_entity.type
_entity.pdbx_description
1 polymer ?
#
loop_
_entity_poly.entity_id
_entity_poly.type
_entity_poly.pdbx_seq_one_letter_code
_entity_poly.pdbx_strand_id
1 'polypeptide(L)'
;IIQPLNKDYSIDYEGTKAWINRQIEMGVDSITCDGACGEWLTFTVEERKKIHEVAVEAVAGRVPLLANTSHPSLMAAVELAKHAQDIGADALMHVTPYANSSSNEGVLRYFEYLAERVDIGICLYNTKPSGYVLTPEFIKELAEKIPNVCGIKQGMGSIDQTLKAYKAAGDLIVIGDPFEDYWPEQIRYMPDTAMQFCNFVGALFQTPAKPRVSQYTKLLKEGKTDEGMKIWCELSPLRVLFHETQVAYLMGKGVFPLAGLKYWAEKLGLPGGPVRPPFEVLNDYMRKQIDTRLAEAGLI
;
A
#
# COMPACT_ATOMS: atom_id res chain seq x y z
N ILE A 1 -4.77 2.59 2.49
CA ILE A 1 -5.21 3.98 2.68
C ILE A 1 -4.23 4.75 3.56
N ILE A 2 -4.28 6.09 3.50
CA ILE A 2 -3.70 6.98 4.51
C ILE A 2 -4.71 7.07 5.65
N GLN A 3 -4.26 6.91 6.89
CA GLN A 3 -5.15 6.95 8.04
C GLN A 3 -5.36 8.39 8.53
N PRO A 4 -6.57 8.96 8.43
CA PRO A 4 -6.82 10.29 8.96
C PRO A 4 -6.95 10.30 10.48
N LEU A 5 -6.49 11.38 11.10
CA LEU A 5 -6.58 11.61 12.54
C LEU A 5 -7.29 12.92 12.87
N ASN A 6 -8.00 12.95 13.99
CA ASN A 6 -8.52 14.16 14.60
C ASN A 6 -7.39 14.99 15.23
N LYS A 7 -7.66 16.27 15.56
CA LYS A 7 -6.68 17.18 16.16
C LYS A 7 -6.10 16.70 17.50
N ASP A 8 -6.84 15.86 18.22
CA ASP A 8 -6.42 15.23 19.49
C ASP A 8 -5.68 13.90 19.29
N TYR A 9 -5.29 13.58 18.05
CA TYR A 9 -4.65 12.31 17.64
C TYR A 9 -5.54 11.08 17.71
N SER A 10 -6.81 11.18 18.02
CA SER A 10 -7.74 10.05 17.87
C SER A 10 -7.95 9.72 16.39
N ILE A 11 -8.33 8.48 16.09
CA ILE A 11 -8.58 8.02 14.73
C ILE A 11 -9.89 8.62 14.21
N ASP A 12 -9.85 9.22 13.02
CA ASP A 12 -11.03 9.69 12.30
C ASP A 12 -11.63 8.53 11.48
N TYR A 13 -12.54 7.79 12.09
CA TYR A 13 -13.19 6.64 11.44
C TYR A 13 -14.09 7.03 10.27
N GLU A 14 -14.77 8.18 10.34
CA GLU A 14 -15.57 8.67 9.21
C GLU A 14 -14.66 9.11 8.05
N GLY A 15 -13.55 9.74 8.35
CA GLY A 15 -12.49 10.02 7.38
C GLY A 15 -11.91 8.76 6.75
N THR A 16 -11.78 7.67 7.52
CA THR A 16 -11.36 6.36 7.02
C THR A 16 -12.33 5.83 5.96
N LYS A 17 -13.64 5.91 6.22
CA LYS A 17 -14.68 5.54 5.26
C LYS A 17 -14.65 6.41 4.01
N ALA A 18 -14.42 7.71 4.16
CA ALA A 18 -14.30 8.64 3.02
C ALA A 18 -13.11 8.29 2.11
N TRP A 19 -11.96 7.92 2.68
CA TRP A 19 -10.80 7.42 1.93
C TRP A 19 -11.11 6.17 1.12
N ILE A 20 -11.71 5.18 1.75
CA ILE A 20 -12.08 3.90 1.12
C ILE A 20 -13.03 4.15 -0.04
N ASN A 21 -14.09 4.91 0.18
CA ASN A 21 -15.07 5.23 -0.84
C ASN A 21 -14.43 5.96 -2.03
N ARG A 22 -13.57 6.96 -1.77
CA ARG A 22 -12.86 7.68 -2.83
C ARG A 22 -11.99 6.74 -3.67
N GLN A 23 -11.25 5.83 -3.06
CA GLN A 23 -10.42 4.90 -3.82
C GLN A 23 -11.26 3.93 -4.67
N ILE A 24 -12.35 3.41 -4.12
CA ILE A 24 -13.28 2.54 -4.87
C ILE A 24 -13.91 3.29 -6.06
N GLU A 25 -14.35 4.54 -5.85
CA GLU A 25 -14.84 5.40 -6.94
C GLU A 25 -13.79 5.62 -8.04
N MET A 26 -12.52 5.65 -7.67
CA MET A 26 -11.40 5.77 -8.60
C MET A 26 -11.01 4.46 -9.28
N GLY A 27 -11.68 3.34 -8.98
CA GLY A 27 -11.48 2.06 -9.66
C GLY A 27 -10.21 1.33 -9.22
N VAL A 28 -9.85 1.39 -7.92
CA VAL A 28 -8.73 0.58 -7.39
C VAL A 28 -9.06 -0.91 -7.47
N ASP A 29 -8.03 -1.73 -7.64
CA ASP A 29 -8.18 -3.20 -7.71
C ASP A 29 -8.42 -3.81 -6.30
N SER A 30 -7.95 -3.16 -5.25
CA SER A 30 -8.13 -3.59 -3.85
C SER A 30 -7.88 -2.44 -2.87
N ILE A 31 -8.30 -2.63 -1.63
CA ILE A 31 -7.99 -1.73 -0.51
C ILE A 31 -7.05 -2.42 0.47
N THR A 32 -6.02 -1.71 0.93
CA THR A 32 -5.26 -2.10 2.12
C THR A 32 -5.49 -1.07 3.22
N CYS A 33 -6.00 -1.50 4.36
CA CYS A 33 -6.13 -0.67 5.54
C CYS A 33 -4.97 -0.89 6.52
N ASP A 34 -4.72 0.08 7.38
CA ASP A 34 -3.73 0.00 8.46
C ASP A 34 -2.30 -0.34 7.96
N GLY A 35 -1.93 0.12 6.75
CA GLY A 35 -0.61 -0.12 6.17
C GLY A 35 0.45 0.91 6.60
N ALA A 36 1.63 0.88 5.94
CA ALA A 36 2.74 1.79 6.24
C ALA A 36 2.35 3.27 6.13
N CYS A 37 1.56 3.64 5.09
CA CYS A 37 1.02 4.98 4.93
C CYS A 37 -0.13 5.29 5.90
N GLY A 38 -0.62 4.28 6.62
CA GLY A 38 -1.67 4.36 7.63
C GLY A 38 -1.15 4.54 9.05
N GLU A 39 0.13 4.82 9.27
CA GLU A 39 0.73 5.03 10.61
C GLU A 39 0.63 3.83 11.58
N TRP A 40 0.39 2.61 11.11
CA TRP A 40 0.10 1.44 11.94
C TRP A 40 1.05 1.21 13.12
N LEU A 41 2.30 1.67 13.01
CA LEU A 41 3.30 1.57 14.08
C LEU A 41 2.98 2.43 15.31
N THR A 42 2.06 3.41 15.19
CA THR A 42 1.67 4.31 16.28
C THR A 42 0.35 3.92 16.93
N PHE A 43 -0.31 2.88 16.42
CA PHE A 43 -1.62 2.45 16.92
C PHE A 43 -1.50 1.23 17.83
N THR A 44 -2.37 1.17 18.83
CA THR A 44 -2.56 0.00 19.66
C THR A 44 -3.22 -1.13 18.87
N VAL A 45 -3.13 -2.35 19.36
CA VAL A 45 -3.81 -3.51 18.75
C VAL A 45 -5.32 -3.27 18.65
N GLU A 46 -5.94 -2.68 19.68
CA GLU A 46 -7.37 -2.40 19.70
C GLU A 46 -7.79 -1.31 18.70
N GLU A 47 -6.98 -0.26 18.55
CA GLU A 47 -7.21 0.76 17.51
C GLU A 47 -7.12 0.13 16.12
N ARG A 48 -6.15 -0.74 15.88
CA ARG A 48 -5.97 -1.44 14.61
C ARG A 48 -7.13 -2.37 14.28
N LYS A 49 -7.60 -3.15 15.25
CA LYS A 49 -8.82 -3.96 15.11
C LYS A 49 -10.01 -3.09 14.70
N LYS A 50 -10.18 -1.94 15.36
CA LYS A 50 -11.27 -1.03 15.02
C LYS A 50 -11.15 -0.43 13.62
N ILE A 51 -9.93 -0.11 13.17
CA ILE A 51 -9.69 0.32 11.77
C ILE A 51 -10.10 -0.80 10.80
N HIS A 52 -9.76 -2.06 11.08
CA HIS A 52 -10.14 -3.21 10.25
C HIS A 52 -11.66 -3.36 10.15
N GLU A 53 -12.40 -3.27 11.29
CA GLU A 53 -13.87 -3.32 11.31
C GLU A 53 -14.49 -2.22 10.44
N VAL A 54 -14.02 -0.97 10.61
CA VAL A 54 -14.50 0.17 9.84
C VAL A 54 -14.17 0.00 8.34
N ALA A 55 -13.03 -0.59 8.03
CA ALA A 55 -12.65 -0.85 6.64
C ALA A 55 -13.53 -1.93 5.99
N VAL A 56 -13.82 -3.03 6.68
CA VAL A 56 -14.74 -4.07 6.19
C VAL A 56 -16.13 -3.48 5.95
N GLU A 57 -16.67 -2.72 6.92
CA GLU A 57 -17.96 -2.02 6.78
C GLU A 57 -17.96 -1.09 5.56
N ALA A 58 -16.91 -0.28 5.40
CA ALA A 58 -16.85 0.71 4.33
C ALA A 58 -16.64 0.08 2.95
N VAL A 59 -15.83 -0.98 2.84
CA VAL A 59 -15.61 -1.69 1.57
C VAL A 59 -16.88 -2.42 1.14
N ALA A 60 -17.62 -3.02 2.07
CA ALA A 60 -18.89 -3.70 1.84
C ALA A 60 -18.85 -4.67 0.64
N GLY A 61 -17.76 -5.41 0.47
CA GLY A 61 -17.57 -6.40 -0.60
C GLY A 61 -17.40 -5.83 -2.01
N ARG A 62 -17.26 -4.51 -2.16
CA ARG A 62 -17.12 -3.87 -3.50
C ARG A 62 -15.79 -4.15 -4.19
N VAL A 63 -14.74 -4.33 -3.42
CA VAL A 63 -13.39 -4.72 -3.86
C VAL A 63 -12.75 -5.56 -2.76
N PRO A 64 -11.71 -6.36 -3.04
CA PRO A 64 -10.97 -7.07 -2.01
C PRO A 64 -10.36 -6.13 -0.97
N LEU A 65 -10.47 -6.50 0.32
CA LEU A 65 -9.86 -5.80 1.45
C LEU A 65 -8.72 -6.61 2.04
N LEU A 66 -7.53 -6.01 2.07
CA LEU A 66 -6.36 -6.55 2.76
C LEU A 66 -6.16 -5.81 4.09
N ALA A 67 -6.26 -6.51 5.21
CA ALA A 67 -5.98 -5.97 6.53
C ALA A 67 -4.50 -6.16 6.87
N ASN A 68 -3.78 -5.09 7.22
CA ASN A 68 -2.40 -5.23 7.68
C ASN A 68 -2.37 -5.77 9.11
N THR A 69 -1.72 -6.91 9.27
CA THR A 69 -1.60 -7.60 10.56
C THR A 69 -0.17 -7.72 11.07
N SER A 70 0.75 -6.99 10.41
CA SER A 70 2.16 -6.96 10.82
C SER A 70 2.33 -6.45 12.25
N HIS A 71 3.12 -7.13 13.05
CA HIS A 71 3.45 -6.70 14.42
C HIS A 71 4.80 -7.29 14.86
N PRO A 72 5.62 -6.60 15.68
CA PRO A 72 6.87 -7.17 16.20
C PRO A 72 6.66 -8.42 17.04
N SER A 73 5.55 -8.48 17.79
CA SER A 73 5.15 -9.69 18.53
C SER A 73 4.35 -10.61 17.60
N LEU A 74 4.84 -11.84 17.41
CA LEU A 74 4.14 -12.87 16.64
C LEU A 74 2.73 -13.14 17.21
N MET A 75 2.57 -13.13 18.55
CA MET A 75 1.27 -13.37 19.17
C MET A 75 0.25 -12.28 18.86
N ALA A 76 0.68 -11.01 18.88
CA ALA A 76 -0.18 -9.89 18.48
C ALA A 76 -0.48 -9.90 16.97
N ALA A 77 0.47 -10.33 16.15
CA ALA A 77 0.24 -10.52 14.71
C ALA A 77 -0.83 -11.60 14.45
N VAL A 78 -0.77 -12.74 15.15
CA VAL A 78 -1.78 -13.81 15.08
C VAL A 78 -3.14 -13.31 15.59
N GLU A 79 -3.16 -12.53 16.67
CA GLU A 79 -4.40 -11.95 17.21
C GLU A 79 -5.07 -11.02 16.20
N LEU A 80 -4.31 -10.13 15.57
CA LEU A 80 -4.82 -9.25 14.51
C LEU A 80 -5.28 -10.05 13.28
N ALA A 81 -4.55 -11.09 12.89
CA ALA A 81 -4.87 -11.93 11.74
C ALA A 81 -6.18 -12.70 11.94
N LYS A 82 -6.39 -13.30 13.12
CA LYS A 82 -7.66 -13.97 13.48
C LYS A 82 -8.82 -12.97 13.47
N HIS A 83 -8.62 -11.81 14.12
CA HIS A 83 -9.64 -10.78 14.14
C HIS A 83 -10.01 -10.34 12.70
N ALA A 84 -9.02 -10.08 11.84
CA ALA A 84 -9.27 -9.70 10.45
C ALA A 84 -10.07 -10.77 9.67
N GLN A 85 -9.73 -12.05 9.86
CA GLN A 85 -10.48 -13.16 9.29
C GLN A 85 -11.92 -13.20 9.82
N ASP A 86 -12.10 -13.12 11.14
CA ASP A 86 -13.41 -13.26 11.79
C ASP A 86 -14.39 -12.15 11.39
N ILE A 87 -13.90 -10.95 11.10
CA ILE A 87 -14.71 -9.81 10.65
C ILE A 87 -14.94 -9.79 9.13
N GLY A 88 -14.32 -10.70 8.36
CA GLY A 88 -14.54 -10.86 6.94
C GLY A 88 -13.64 -10.01 6.04
N ALA A 89 -12.39 -9.75 6.42
CA ALA A 89 -11.38 -9.29 5.46
C ALA A 89 -11.12 -10.39 4.41
N ASP A 90 -10.73 -10.02 3.19
CA ASP A 90 -10.48 -10.97 2.10
C ASP A 90 -9.08 -11.57 2.15
N ALA A 91 -8.09 -10.79 2.64
CA ALA A 91 -6.71 -11.24 2.82
C ALA A 91 -6.00 -10.42 3.91
N LEU A 92 -4.87 -10.95 4.35
CA LEU A 92 -3.93 -10.24 5.23
C LEU A 92 -2.84 -9.58 4.39
N MET A 93 -2.40 -8.38 4.78
CA MET A 93 -1.13 -7.81 4.36
C MET A 93 -0.13 -8.01 5.48
N HIS A 94 1.04 -8.59 5.19
CA HIS A 94 2.02 -8.90 6.25
C HIS A 94 3.46 -8.66 5.79
N VAL A 95 4.18 -7.76 6.49
CA VAL A 95 5.62 -7.58 6.27
C VAL A 95 6.39 -8.75 6.87
N THR A 96 7.61 -8.99 6.38
CA THR A 96 8.57 -9.88 7.06
C THR A 96 8.79 -9.43 8.50
N PRO A 97 9.15 -10.35 9.43
CA PRO A 97 9.53 -9.97 10.79
C PRO A 97 10.56 -8.82 10.75
N TYR A 98 10.27 -7.75 11.47
CA TYR A 98 11.09 -6.54 11.50
C TYR A 98 11.64 -6.29 12.92
N ALA A 99 12.66 -5.41 13.00
CA ALA A 99 13.42 -5.11 14.20
C ALA A 99 14.34 -6.23 14.71
N ASN A 100 14.14 -7.47 14.29
CA ASN A 100 15.04 -8.58 14.59
C ASN A 100 15.44 -9.22 13.26
N SER A 101 16.71 -9.17 12.90
CA SER A 101 17.22 -9.89 11.75
C SER A 101 17.00 -11.40 11.92
N SER A 102 16.54 -12.03 10.86
CA SER A 102 16.23 -13.45 10.85
C SER A 102 16.94 -14.12 9.67
N SER A 103 17.02 -15.44 9.68
CA SER A 103 17.38 -16.23 8.50
C SER A 103 16.14 -16.56 7.68
N ASN A 104 16.32 -17.07 6.45
CA ASN A 104 15.22 -17.60 5.66
C ASN A 104 14.41 -18.64 6.45
N GLU A 105 15.09 -19.54 7.18
CA GLU A 105 14.45 -20.54 8.03
C GLU A 105 13.58 -19.88 9.12
N GLY A 106 14.09 -18.84 9.78
CA GLY A 106 13.33 -18.11 10.81
C GLY A 106 12.11 -17.41 10.25
N VAL A 107 12.22 -16.80 9.05
CA VAL A 107 11.11 -16.16 8.35
C VAL A 107 10.09 -17.19 7.88
N LEU A 108 10.53 -18.33 7.33
CA LEU A 108 9.64 -19.43 6.94
C LEU A 108 8.83 -19.92 8.15
N ARG A 109 9.47 -20.26 9.26
CA ARG A 109 8.80 -20.70 10.50
C ARG A 109 7.82 -19.66 11.05
N TYR A 110 8.13 -18.36 10.88
CA TYR A 110 7.21 -17.29 11.28
C TYR A 110 5.92 -17.32 10.46
N PHE A 111 6.03 -17.41 9.14
CA PHE A 111 4.86 -17.45 8.27
C PHE A 111 4.10 -18.78 8.35
N GLU A 112 4.79 -19.91 8.53
CA GLU A 112 4.16 -21.21 8.80
C GLU A 112 3.31 -21.14 10.10
N TYR A 113 3.89 -20.58 11.16
CA TYR A 113 3.17 -20.42 12.45
C TYR A 113 1.93 -19.53 12.32
N LEU A 114 2.02 -18.44 11.56
CA LEU A 114 0.87 -17.58 11.27
C LEU A 114 -0.19 -18.33 10.43
N ALA A 115 0.25 -18.95 9.35
CA ALA A 115 -0.60 -19.65 8.39
C ALA A 115 -1.37 -20.83 9.00
N GLU A 116 -0.76 -21.59 9.92
CA GLU A 116 -1.44 -22.67 10.65
C GLU A 116 -2.61 -22.21 11.54
N ARG A 117 -2.75 -20.90 11.77
CA ARG A 117 -3.73 -20.34 12.73
C ARG A 117 -4.82 -19.51 12.08
N VAL A 118 -4.79 -19.39 10.76
CA VAL A 118 -5.77 -18.68 9.96
C VAL A 118 -5.99 -19.41 8.63
N ASP A 119 -7.21 -19.33 8.11
CA ASP A 119 -7.58 -19.90 6.80
C ASP A 119 -7.64 -18.84 5.68
N ILE A 120 -7.40 -17.57 6.03
CA ILE A 120 -7.41 -16.42 5.13
C ILE A 120 -6.12 -16.31 4.31
N GLY A 121 -6.19 -15.78 3.10
CA GLY A 121 -5.02 -15.52 2.25
C GLY A 121 -4.03 -14.55 2.89
N ILE A 122 -2.73 -14.82 2.73
CA ILE A 122 -1.64 -13.97 3.22
C ILE A 122 -0.94 -13.33 2.01
N CYS A 123 -1.05 -12.01 1.89
CA CYS A 123 -0.25 -11.22 0.97
C CYS A 123 1.01 -10.74 1.69
N LEU A 124 2.15 -11.22 1.27
CA LEU A 124 3.45 -10.81 1.78
C LEU A 124 3.74 -9.35 1.40
N TYR A 125 4.47 -8.63 2.24
CA TYR A 125 4.97 -7.31 1.90
C TYR A 125 6.50 -7.28 1.99
N ASN A 126 7.16 -7.24 0.82
CA ASN A 126 8.60 -7.13 0.70
C ASN A 126 9.00 -5.67 0.60
N THR A 127 9.77 -5.16 1.56
CA THR A 127 10.17 -3.76 1.60
C THR A 127 11.47 -3.59 2.41
N LYS A 128 12.36 -2.71 1.95
CA LYS A 128 13.64 -2.44 2.64
C LYS A 128 13.47 -1.99 4.11
N PRO A 129 12.50 -1.13 4.45
CA PRO A 129 12.30 -0.72 5.84
C PRO A 129 11.97 -1.84 6.83
N SER A 130 11.54 -3.02 6.38
CA SER A 130 11.36 -4.18 7.25
C SER A 130 12.68 -4.72 7.81
N GLY A 131 13.81 -4.38 7.18
CA GLY A 131 15.13 -4.88 7.58
C GLY A 131 15.45 -6.30 7.10
N TYR A 132 14.48 -7.01 6.53
CA TYR A 132 14.65 -8.32 5.91
C TYR A 132 14.00 -8.36 4.53
N VAL A 133 14.81 -8.54 3.49
CA VAL A 133 14.35 -8.53 2.11
C VAL A 133 14.22 -9.97 1.60
N LEU A 134 13.05 -10.30 1.04
CA LEU A 134 12.80 -11.57 0.40
C LEU A 134 13.44 -11.60 -1.01
N THR A 135 14.27 -12.61 -1.28
CA THR A 135 14.77 -12.85 -2.63
C THR A 135 13.69 -13.52 -3.48
N PRO A 136 13.77 -13.44 -4.83
CA PRO A 136 12.81 -14.12 -5.72
C PRO A 136 12.69 -15.62 -5.45
N GLU A 137 13.81 -16.30 -5.17
CA GLU A 137 13.84 -17.72 -4.87
C GLU A 137 13.15 -18.03 -3.54
N PHE A 138 13.33 -17.17 -2.53
CA PHE A 138 12.70 -17.37 -1.24
C PHE A 138 11.20 -16.99 -1.27
N ILE A 139 10.80 -16.03 -2.09
CA ILE A 139 9.36 -15.76 -2.37
C ILE A 139 8.69 -17.01 -2.95
N LYS A 140 9.34 -17.65 -3.91
CA LYS A 140 8.86 -18.91 -4.48
C LYS A 140 8.76 -20.02 -3.42
N GLU A 141 9.79 -20.19 -2.60
CA GLU A 141 9.79 -21.19 -1.52
C GLU A 141 8.63 -20.96 -0.53
N LEU A 142 8.37 -19.71 -0.13
CA LEU A 142 7.23 -19.38 0.74
C LEU A 142 5.90 -19.74 0.08
N ALA A 143 5.73 -19.40 -1.20
CA ALA A 143 4.51 -19.72 -1.95
C ALA A 143 4.28 -21.24 -2.15
N GLU A 144 5.35 -22.02 -2.31
CA GLU A 144 5.27 -23.48 -2.46
C GLU A 144 4.98 -24.20 -1.14
N LYS A 145 5.53 -23.69 -0.02
CA LYS A 145 5.42 -24.34 1.29
C LYS A 145 4.20 -23.92 2.10
N ILE A 146 3.66 -22.73 1.85
CA ILE A 146 2.57 -22.14 2.64
C ILE A 146 1.35 -21.91 1.74
N PRO A 147 0.37 -22.82 1.73
CA PRO A 147 -0.73 -22.81 0.77
C PRO A 147 -1.61 -21.56 0.78
N ASN A 148 -1.70 -20.87 1.91
CA ASN A 148 -2.47 -19.63 2.00
C ASN A 148 -1.66 -18.35 1.75
N VAL A 149 -0.40 -18.45 1.32
CA VAL A 149 0.31 -17.31 0.70
C VAL A 149 -0.28 -17.10 -0.70
N CYS A 150 -1.00 -16.01 -0.89
CA CYS A 150 -1.76 -15.75 -2.12
C CYS A 150 -1.18 -14.61 -2.98
N GLY A 151 -0.27 -13.82 -2.42
CA GLY A 151 0.31 -12.70 -3.15
C GLY A 151 1.49 -12.06 -2.46
N ILE A 152 2.12 -11.10 -3.15
CA ILE A 152 3.17 -10.26 -2.58
C ILE A 152 3.11 -8.84 -3.13
N LYS A 153 3.17 -7.87 -2.22
CA LYS A 153 3.44 -6.47 -2.53
C LYS A 153 4.95 -6.25 -2.56
N GLN A 154 5.49 -6.02 -3.77
CA GLN A 154 6.92 -5.89 -4.01
C GLN A 154 7.36 -4.42 -3.93
N GLY A 155 7.47 -3.89 -2.72
CA GLY A 155 7.79 -2.49 -2.43
C GLY A 155 9.29 -2.20 -2.38
N MET A 156 10.06 -2.68 -3.36
CA MET A 156 11.52 -2.58 -3.39
C MET A 156 12.04 -1.33 -4.11
N GLY A 157 11.16 -0.58 -4.80
CA GLY A 157 11.54 0.59 -5.59
C GLY A 157 12.38 0.24 -6.83
N SER A 158 12.14 -0.93 -7.44
CA SER A 158 12.86 -1.41 -8.61
C SER A 158 12.01 -2.38 -9.41
N ILE A 159 11.69 -2.01 -10.65
CA ILE A 159 10.94 -2.87 -11.57
C ILE A 159 11.67 -4.18 -11.85
N ASP A 160 13.01 -4.18 -11.92
CA ASP A 160 13.83 -5.38 -12.10
C ASP A 160 13.58 -6.41 -10.98
N GLN A 161 13.49 -5.96 -9.72
CA GLN A 161 13.19 -6.85 -8.60
C GLN A 161 11.77 -7.42 -8.69
N THR A 162 10.81 -6.61 -9.12
CA THR A 162 9.43 -7.04 -9.31
C THR A 162 9.30 -8.06 -10.44
N LEU A 163 9.96 -7.84 -11.58
CA LEU A 163 9.98 -8.78 -12.70
C LEU A 163 10.70 -10.10 -12.35
N LYS A 164 11.77 -10.06 -11.55
CA LYS A 164 12.43 -11.26 -11.05
C LYS A 164 11.52 -12.07 -10.13
N ALA A 165 10.81 -11.40 -9.22
CA ALA A 165 9.82 -12.06 -8.36
C ALA A 165 8.69 -12.69 -9.19
N TYR A 166 8.18 -11.95 -10.19
CA TYR A 166 7.15 -12.46 -11.11
C TYR A 166 7.62 -13.70 -11.89
N LYS A 167 8.85 -13.65 -12.43
CA LYS A 167 9.44 -14.81 -13.11
C LYS A 167 9.61 -16.01 -12.20
N ALA A 168 9.88 -15.81 -10.92
CA ALA A 168 10.10 -16.89 -9.96
C ALA A 168 8.81 -17.52 -9.42
N ALA A 169 7.77 -16.72 -9.20
CA ALA A 169 6.57 -17.12 -8.45
C ALA A 169 5.23 -16.61 -9.02
N GLY A 170 5.23 -15.98 -10.21
CA GLY A 170 4.01 -15.41 -10.78
C GLY A 170 2.94 -16.42 -11.19
N ASP A 171 3.29 -17.69 -11.37
CA ASP A 171 2.37 -18.82 -11.60
C ASP A 171 1.78 -19.39 -10.31
N LEU A 172 2.31 -18.99 -9.15
CA LEU A 172 1.86 -19.47 -7.85
C LEU A 172 1.04 -18.42 -7.11
N ILE A 173 1.46 -17.16 -7.17
CA ILE A 173 0.90 -16.05 -6.38
C ILE A 173 0.80 -14.76 -7.19
N VAL A 174 -0.10 -13.86 -6.79
CA VAL A 174 -0.19 -12.53 -7.38
C VAL A 174 0.99 -11.65 -6.95
N ILE A 175 1.65 -11.00 -7.92
CA ILE A 175 2.77 -10.11 -7.66
C ILE A 175 2.41 -8.69 -8.09
N GLY A 176 2.44 -7.73 -7.16
CA GLY A 176 2.14 -6.33 -7.42
C GLY A 176 3.23 -5.39 -6.91
N ASP A 177 3.50 -4.34 -7.67
CA ASP A 177 4.41 -3.27 -7.28
C ASP A 177 3.60 -2.02 -6.90
N PRO A 178 3.83 -1.40 -5.73
CA PRO A 178 3.09 -0.22 -5.30
C PRO A 178 3.54 1.08 -5.98
N PHE A 179 4.64 1.06 -6.73
CA PHE A 179 5.15 2.27 -7.37
C PHE A 179 4.50 2.49 -8.74
N GLU A 180 3.75 3.56 -8.85
CA GLU A 180 3.01 3.92 -10.08
C GLU A 180 3.93 4.14 -11.28
N ASP A 181 5.17 4.54 -11.03
CA ASP A 181 6.20 4.68 -12.07
C ASP A 181 6.38 3.41 -12.92
N TYR A 182 6.17 2.24 -12.32
CA TYR A 182 6.39 0.94 -12.96
C TYR A 182 5.13 0.30 -13.53
N TRP A 183 3.97 0.91 -13.38
CA TRP A 183 2.72 0.31 -13.82
C TRP A 183 2.61 0.11 -15.34
N PRO A 184 3.14 0.99 -16.21
CA PRO A 184 3.18 0.69 -17.65
C PRO A 184 3.96 -0.60 -17.98
N GLU A 185 5.12 -0.80 -17.35
CA GLU A 185 5.92 -2.02 -17.50
C GLU A 185 5.22 -3.24 -16.89
N GLN A 186 4.57 -3.08 -15.74
CA GLN A 186 3.78 -4.17 -15.15
C GLN A 186 2.66 -4.60 -16.08
N ILE A 187 1.87 -3.68 -16.63
CA ILE A 187 0.80 -4.00 -17.57
C ILE A 187 1.35 -4.74 -18.79
N ARG A 188 2.53 -4.35 -19.27
CA ARG A 188 3.16 -4.95 -20.45
C ARG A 188 3.70 -6.35 -20.19
N TYR A 189 4.35 -6.59 -19.07
CA TYR A 189 5.10 -7.81 -18.78
C TYR A 189 4.40 -8.73 -17.78
N MET A 190 3.41 -8.22 -17.06
CA MET A 190 2.66 -8.91 -15.99
C MET A 190 1.16 -8.58 -16.15
N PRO A 191 0.53 -9.00 -17.28
CA PRO A 191 -0.81 -8.53 -17.65
C PRO A 191 -1.91 -8.92 -16.64
N ASP A 192 -1.69 -10.00 -15.89
CA ASP A 192 -2.64 -10.50 -14.88
C ASP A 192 -2.48 -9.82 -13.51
N THR A 193 -1.55 -8.86 -13.39
CA THR A 193 -1.29 -8.18 -12.13
C THR A 193 -2.28 -7.05 -11.88
N ALA A 194 -2.74 -6.91 -10.64
CA ALA A 194 -3.55 -5.78 -10.20
C ALA A 194 -2.71 -4.49 -10.16
N MET A 195 -3.15 -3.44 -10.89
CA MET A 195 -2.35 -2.24 -11.11
C MET A 195 -2.44 -1.21 -9.97
N GLN A 196 -3.62 -0.95 -9.45
CA GLN A 196 -3.81 -0.01 -8.34
C GLN A 196 -3.81 -0.75 -6.99
N PHE A 197 -3.01 -1.79 -6.92
CA PHE A 197 -2.94 -2.71 -5.80
C PHE A 197 -2.31 -2.05 -4.57
N CYS A 198 -3.04 -2.04 -3.45
CA CYS A 198 -2.55 -1.65 -2.12
C CYS A 198 -1.87 -0.27 -2.10
N ASN A 199 -2.32 0.72 -2.87
CA ASN A 199 -1.65 1.99 -2.99
C ASN A 199 -2.63 3.18 -2.84
N PHE A 200 -2.12 4.26 -2.22
CA PHE A 200 -2.81 5.54 -2.08
C PHE A 200 -2.77 6.40 -3.36
N VAL A 201 -1.91 6.07 -4.32
CA VAL A 201 -1.76 6.81 -5.59
C VAL A 201 -3.09 6.91 -6.33
N GLY A 202 -3.90 5.86 -6.30
CA GLY A 202 -5.25 5.89 -6.85
C GLY A 202 -6.15 7.01 -6.33
N ALA A 203 -5.83 7.60 -5.16
CA ALA A 203 -6.58 8.73 -4.61
C ALA A 203 -5.81 10.06 -4.68
N LEU A 204 -4.48 10.04 -4.73
CA LEU A 204 -3.67 11.27 -4.69
C LEU A 204 -3.23 11.77 -6.06
N PHE A 205 -3.07 10.89 -7.07
CA PHE A 205 -2.64 11.32 -8.41
C PHE A 205 -3.81 11.65 -9.34
N GLN A 206 -5.02 11.57 -8.84
CA GLN A 206 -6.24 11.83 -9.61
C GLN A 206 -7.37 12.32 -8.71
N THR A 207 -8.41 12.84 -9.33
CA THR A 207 -9.68 13.21 -8.68
C THR A 207 -10.84 12.65 -9.50
N PRO A 208 -12.08 12.59 -8.96
CA PRO A 208 -13.25 12.19 -9.75
C PRO A 208 -13.44 13.01 -11.04
N ALA A 209 -13.11 14.30 -10.99
CA ALA A 209 -13.18 15.17 -12.16
C ALA A 209 -12.05 14.93 -13.17
N LYS A 210 -10.92 14.36 -12.72
CA LYS A 210 -9.73 14.07 -13.55
C LYS A 210 -9.18 12.70 -13.20
N PRO A 211 -9.82 11.58 -13.59
CA PRO A 211 -9.45 10.22 -13.20
C PRO A 211 -8.31 9.66 -14.08
N ARG A 212 -7.20 10.38 -14.19
CA ARG A 212 -6.12 10.11 -15.13
C ARG A 212 -5.42 8.77 -14.91
N VAL A 213 -5.26 8.35 -13.64
CA VAL A 213 -4.64 7.05 -13.33
C VAL A 213 -5.51 5.91 -13.86
N SER A 214 -6.81 5.95 -13.57
CA SER A 214 -7.76 4.95 -14.06
C SER A 214 -7.89 4.96 -15.60
N GLN A 215 -7.79 6.15 -16.21
CA GLN A 215 -7.84 6.28 -17.66
C GLN A 215 -6.62 5.65 -18.32
N TYR A 216 -5.40 6.00 -17.90
CA TYR A 216 -4.22 5.47 -18.57
C TYR A 216 -4.04 3.98 -18.34
N THR A 217 -4.30 3.48 -17.11
CA THR A 217 -4.19 2.06 -16.84
C THR A 217 -5.17 1.24 -17.67
N LYS A 218 -6.41 1.72 -17.83
CA LYS A 218 -7.39 1.10 -18.71
C LYS A 218 -6.92 1.09 -20.18
N LEU A 219 -6.47 2.22 -20.70
CA LEU A 219 -5.98 2.31 -22.08
C LEU A 219 -4.80 1.37 -22.34
N LEU A 220 -3.85 1.27 -21.39
CA LEU A 220 -2.73 0.36 -21.52
C LEU A 220 -3.19 -1.11 -21.51
N LYS A 221 -4.12 -1.48 -20.63
CA LYS A 221 -4.72 -2.83 -20.58
C LYS A 221 -5.50 -3.17 -21.89
N GLU A 222 -6.07 -2.17 -22.56
CA GLU A 222 -6.72 -2.31 -23.87
C GLU A 222 -5.74 -2.32 -25.06
N GLY A 223 -4.43 -2.22 -24.83
CA GLY A 223 -3.40 -2.15 -25.88
C GLY A 223 -3.26 -0.80 -26.56
N LYS A 224 -3.96 0.26 -26.09
CA LYS A 224 -3.88 1.63 -26.59
C LYS A 224 -2.69 2.36 -25.98
N THR A 225 -1.49 1.84 -26.28
CA THR A 225 -0.26 2.23 -25.59
C THR A 225 0.06 3.72 -25.73
N ASP A 226 0.00 4.29 -26.93
CA ASP A 226 0.35 5.70 -27.15
C ASP A 226 -0.59 6.65 -26.40
N GLU A 227 -1.89 6.36 -26.41
CA GLU A 227 -2.88 7.15 -25.70
C GLU A 227 -2.70 7.06 -24.18
N GLY A 228 -2.48 5.85 -23.66
CA GLY A 228 -2.23 5.63 -22.25
C GLY A 228 -0.94 6.29 -21.76
N MET A 229 0.16 6.14 -22.51
CA MET A 229 1.45 6.76 -22.19
C MET A 229 1.40 8.30 -22.25
N LYS A 230 0.61 8.88 -23.12
CA LYS A 230 0.40 10.33 -23.13
C LYS A 230 -0.17 10.83 -21.81
N ILE A 231 -1.24 10.20 -21.32
CA ILE A 231 -1.85 10.55 -20.00
C ILE A 231 -0.88 10.27 -18.87
N TRP A 232 -0.18 9.13 -18.89
CA TRP A 232 0.83 8.81 -17.90
C TRP A 232 1.94 9.87 -17.83
N CYS A 233 2.42 10.40 -18.96
CA CYS A 233 3.40 11.49 -19.01
C CYS A 233 2.88 12.79 -18.37
N GLU A 234 1.59 13.09 -18.50
CA GLU A 234 0.97 14.28 -17.87
C GLU A 234 1.02 14.23 -16.33
N LEU A 235 1.17 13.05 -15.73
CA LEU A 235 1.30 12.87 -14.28
C LEU A 235 2.74 13.07 -13.77
N SER A 236 3.71 13.38 -14.64
CA SER A 236 5.11 13.56 -14.26
C SER A 236 5.34 14.54 -13.10
N PRO A 237 4.65 15.70 -12.99
CA PRO A 237 4.81 16.59 -11.84
C PRO A 237 4.50 15.91 -10.50
N LEU A 238 3.51 15.02 -10.47
CA LEU A 238 3.12 14.28 -9.26
C LEU A 238 4.13 13.18 -8.91
N ARG A 239 4.70 12.50 -9.91
CA ARG A 239 5.79 11.54 -9.70
C ARG A 239 7.04 12.22 -9.17
N VAL A 240 7.42 13.37 -9.73
CA VAL A 240 8.54 14.16 -9.20
C VAL A 240 8.28 14.54 -7.76
N LEU A 241 7.09 15.05 -7.42
CA LEU A 241 6.71 15.36 -6.05
C LEU A 241 6.81 14.13 -5.14
N PHE A 242 6.28 12.99 -5.59
CA PHE A 242 6.32 11.75 -4.83
C PHE A 242 7.76 11.28 -4.57
N HIS A 243 8.61 11.32 -5.58
CA HIS A 243 10.04 10.94 -5.44
C HIS A 243 10.79 11.90 -4.52
N GLU A 244 10.65 13.19 -4.70
CA GLU A 244 11.37 14.20 -3.90
C GLU A 244 10.93 14.22 -2.44
N THR A 245 9.64 14.01 -2.17
CA THR A 245 9.06 14.17 -0.83
C THR A 245 8.81 12.86 -0.09
N GLN A 246 8.67 11.73 -0.79
CA GLN A 246 8.32 10.45 -0.19
C GLN A 246 9.43 9.40 -0.37
N VAL A 247 9.79 9.10 -1.62
CA VAL A 247 10.75 8.03 -1.92
C VAL A 247 12.14 8.38 -1.41
N ALA A 248 12.62 9.61 -1.61
CA ALA A 248 13.92 10.06 -1.14
C ALA A 248 14.05 9.98 0.40
N TYR A 249 12.99 10.34 1.14
CA TYR A 249 12.97 10.21 2.59
C TYR A 249 12.92 8.74 3.04
N LEU A 250 12.07 7.95 2.43
CA LEU A 250 11.93 6.53 2.76
C LEU A 250 13.24 5.77 2.48
N MET A 251 13.82 5.95 1.30
CA MET A 251 15.04 5.22 0.89
C MET A 251 16.31 5.79 1.51
N GLY A 252 16.36 7.12 1.76
CA GLY A 252 17.54 7.77 2.32
C GLY A 252 17.57 7.81 3.85
N LYS A 253 16.44 7.97 4.51
CA LYS A 253 16.34 8.11 5.97
C LYS A 253 15.58 6.99 6.66
N GLY A 254 14.94 6.09 5.91
CA GLY A 254 14.05 5.07 6.47
C GLY A 254 12.77 5.63 7.11
N VAL A 255 12.45 6.91 6.85
CA VAL A 255 11.30 7.60 7.43
C VAL A 255 10.24 7.82 6.36
N PHE A 256 9.00 7.49 6.67
CA PHE A 256 7.87 7.80 5.80
C PHE A 256 7.32 9.20 6.14
N PRO A 257 7.38 10.20 5.24
CA PRO A 257 6.95 11.57 5.54
C PRO A 257 5.42 11.70 5.43
N LEU A 258 4.70 11.04 6.33
CA LEU A 258 3.24 10.92 6.29
C LEU A 258 2.51 12.25 6.39
N ALA A 259 3.06 13.23 7.11
CA ALA A 259 2.48 14.56 7.19
C ALA A 259 2.34 15.24 5.82
N GLY A 260 3.28 14.99 4.91
CA GLY A 260 3.20 15.47 3.53
C GLY A 260 2.08 14.81 2.74
N LEU A 261 1.91 13.49 2.90
CA LEU A 261 0.82 12.75 2.25
C LEU A 261 -0.56 13.17 2.77
N LYS A 262 -0.70 13.40 4.08
CA LYS A 262 -1.95 13.89 4.68
C LYS A 262 -2.30 15.29 4.17
N TYR A 263 -1.33 16.20 4.10
CA TYR A 263 -1.52 17.53 3.53
C TYR A 263 -1.91 17.48 2.05
N TRP A 264 -1.24 16.63 1.27
CA TRP A 264 -1.61 16.40 -0.13
C TRP A 264 -3.06 15.93 -0.26
N ALA A 265 -3.46 14.97 0.57
CA ALA A 265 -4.83 14.49 0.64
C ALA A 265 -5.84 15.61 0.93
N GLU A 266 -5.55 16.46 1.93
CA GLU A 266 -6.40 17.60 2.29
C GLU A 266 -6.58 18.58 1.13
N LYS A 267 -5.54 18.83 0.34
CA LYS A 267 -5.63 19.65 -0.88
C LYS A 267 -6.57 19.08 -1.93
N LEU A 268 -6.72 17.76 -1.96
CA LEU A 268 -7.64 17.05 -2.85
C LEU A 268 -9.01 16.78 -2.23
N GLY A 269 -9.30 17.37 -1.08
CA GLY A 269 -10.58 17.24 -0.38
C GLY A 269 -10.76 15.91 0.33
N LEU A 270 -9.67 15.21 0.68
CA LEU A 270 -9.68 14.02 1.53
C LEU A 270 -9.28 14.36 2.96
N PRO A 271 -9.79 13.66 3.97
CA PRO A 271 -9.36 13.83 5.35
C PRO A 271 -7.87 13.46 5.54
N GLY A 272 -7.12 14.26 6.30
CA GLY A 272 -5.71 14.05 6.60
C GLY A 272 -5.43 14.14 8.10
N GLY A 273 -5.34 15.37 8.62
CA GLY A 273 -5.07 15.62 10.04
C GLY A 273 -3.59 15.49 10.43
N PRO A 274 -3.29 15.54 11.73
CA PRO A 274 -1.93 15.43 12.23
C PRO A 274 -1.36 14.02 12.05
N VAL A 275 -0.06 13.88 12.31
CA VAL A 275 0.63 12.60 12.49
C VAL A 275 0.97 12.40 13.96
N ARG A 276 0.92 11.18 14.46
CA ARG A 276 1.38 10.87 15.82
C ARG A 276 2.91 10.89 15.89
N PRO A 277 3.52 11.37 16.99
CA PRO A 277 4.93 11.13 17.23
C PRO A 277 5.26 9.62 17.16
N PRO A 278 6.43 9.22 16.62
CA PRO A 278 7.59 10.06 16.30
C PRO A 278 7.64 10.63 14.87
N PHE A 279 6.56 10.57 14.10
CA PHE A 279 6.56 11.11 12.74
C PHE A 279 6.77 12.63 12.73
N GLU A 280 7.58 13.09 11.75
CA GLU A 280 7.91 14.49 11.58
C GLU A 280 6.70 15.30 11.09
N VAL A 281 6.55 16.52 11.64
CA VAL A 281 5.53 17.47 11.15
C VAL A 281 5.95 18.09 9.82
N LEU A 282 4.95 18.47 9.04
CA LEU A 282 5.17 19.09 7.73
C LEU A 282 5.77 20.51 7.88
N ASN A 283 6.89 20.75 7.19
CA ASN A 283 7.52 22.07 7.12
C ASN A 283 6.98 22.90 5.93
N ASP A 284 7.25 24.22 5.96
CA ASP A 284 6.75 25.14 4.93
C ASP A 284 7.34 24.89 3.54
N TYR A 285 8.59 24.42 3.46
CA TYR A 285 9.20 24.04 2.19
C TYR A 285 8.41 22.92 1.51
N MET A 286 8.11 21.86 2.25
CA MET A 286 7.36 20.71 1.72
C MET A 286 5.92 21.11 1.37
N ARG A 287 5.26 21.96 2.16
CA ARG A 287 3.93 22.53 1.82
C ARG A 287 3.96 23.22 0.46
N LYS A 288 4.94 24.10 0.26
CA LYS A 288 5.09 24.84 -1.00
C LYS A 288 5.35 23.91 -2.19
N GLN A 289 6.18 22.87 -2.02
CA GLN A 289 6.41 21.89 -3.09
C GLN A 289 5.13 21.17 -3.47
N ILE A 290 4.35 20.70 -2.49
CA ILE A 290 3.07 20.04 -2.73
C ILE A 290 2.11 20.97 -3.48
N ASP A 291 1.89 22.19 -3.00
CA ASP A 291 0.98 23.16 -3.62
C ASP A 291 1.39 23.46 -5.07
N THR A 292 2.69 23.68 -5.32
CA THR A 292 3.20 23.98 -6.65
C THR A 292 2.95 22.83 -7.62
N ARG A 293 3.30 21.60 -7.22
CA ARG A 293 3.16 20.42 -8.12
C ARG A 293 1.72 20.02 -8.36
N LEU A 294 0.84 20.19 -7.39
CA LEU A 294 -0.58 19.97 -7.57
C LEU A 294 -1.21 20.95 -8.55
N ALA A 295 -0.79 22.24 -8.48
CA ALA A 295 -1.20 23.25 -9.44
C ALA A 295 -0.66 22.95 -10.86
N GLU A 296 0.62 22.58 -11.00
CA GLU A 296 1.21 22.17 -12.29
C GLU A 296 0.48 20.97 -12.92
N ALA A 297 0.06 20.02 -12.09
CA ALA A 297 -0.77 18.89 -12.54
C ALA A 297 -2.24 19.25 -12.78
N GLY A 298 -2.64 20.48 -12.44
CA GLY A 298 -4.01 20.99 -12.56
C GLY A 298 -5.00 20.22 -11.67
N LEU A 299 -4.57 19.79 -10.49
CA LEU A 299 -5.44 19.13 -9.50
C LEU A 299 -6.02 20.11 -8.48
N ILE A 300 -5.40 21.25 -8.31
CA ILE A 300 -5.89 22.40 -7.52
C ILE A 300 -5.81 23.68 -8.34
#